data_e8d520cc117670f4e449aea065b3c779
#
_entry.id   e8d520cc117670f4e449aea065b3c779
#
_cell.length_a   1.000
_cell.length_b   1.000
_cell.length_c   1.000
_cell.angle_alpha   90.00
_cell.angle_beta   90.00
_cell.angle_gamma   90.00
#
_symmetry.space_group_name_H-M   'P 1'
#
loop_
_entity.id
_entity.type
_entity.pdbx_description
1 polymer ?
#
loop_
_entity_poly.entity_id
_entity_poly.type
_entity_poly.pdbx_seq_one_letter_code
_entity_poly.pdbx_strand_id
1 'polypeptide(L)'
;MAGLSVPAFAATYNIGDGSITIEANGDGTAKVTQNETVNEKDDDVIVKGSGETTSNVIEVINNTEDDLKITLSDVDIADTKGKAPLSVSGTGDTTIELDGNNSLTGSGWSAGLERNEEKDAAGNVVSGKLTIQDENKNGSLEATGNYGGAGIGGGNLKNSGEIEITGGTITATGALDGAGIGGGGSGGDGTVTISGGNITARGGSSDNPNAICGAGIGGGGGFGNATVTITGDAVIEEATGGGGCAGIGSGYYNSKTDITISGNAVVKNAQGGAQGAGIGGGGGGLSTGGSIGTVTITDNAKVDNATGGEGAAGIGSGVLGDVTVNISGNATVNAEGGANGAGIGGGYASAGDVTIEGGTTVKAEGGVGGGAGIGGGADLEADEDTQNRVTIRSSEDGSPDVTAVGGAPEPGEDGTELSKGGAGIGSGALIEQVGGQAVLGKTRFSS
;
A
#
# COMPACT_ATOMS: atom_id res chain seq x y z
N MET A 1 -22.12 -40.95 32.58
CA MET A 1 -21.75 -39.72 33.32
C MET A 1 -21.88 -38.61 32.32
N ALA A 2 -22.88 -37.74 32.45
CA ALA A 2 -22.97 -36.54 31.64
C ALA A 2 -21.87 -35.60 32.12
N GLY A 3 -20.89 -35.32 31.27
CA GLY A 3 -19.90 -34.31 31.54
C GLY A 3 -20.62 -32.96 31.67
N LEU A 4 -20.49 -32.33 32.80
CA LEU A 4 -20.80 -30.92 32.95
C LEU A 4 -19.87 -30.16 32.01
N SER A 5 -20.39 -29.63 30.90
CA SER A 5 -19.70 -28.59 30.18
C SER A 5 -19.56 -27.41 31.12
N VAL A 6 -18.35 -27.14 31.58
CA VAL A 6 -18.03 -25.86 32.22
C VAL A 6 -18.26 -24.82 31.13
N PRO A 7 -19.10 -23.79 31.34
CA PRO A 7 -19.17 -22.71 30.36
C PRO A 7 -17.77 -22.15 30.18
N ALA A 8 -17.34 -22.01 28.93
CA ALA A 8 -16.14 -21.25 28.59
C ALA A 8 -16.41 -19.81 29.06
N PHE A 9 -15.51 -19.25 29.84
CA PHE A 9 -15.59 -17.86 30.26
C PHE A 9 -14.51 -17.10 29.47
N ALA A 10 -14.86 -15.98 28.88
CA ALA A 10 -13.92 -15.01 28.37
C ALA A 10 -12.80 -14.80 29.40
N ALA A 11 -11.58 -15.18 29.05
CA ALA A 11 -10.44 -14.98 29.92
C ALA A 11 -9.59 -13.81 29.45
N THR A 12 -9.14 -13.02 30.42
CA THR A 12 -8.24 -11.89 30.13
C THR A 12 -6.82 -12.28 30.52
N TYR A 13 -5.89 -12.13 29.58
CA TYR A 13 -4.48 -12.42 29.75
C TYR A 13 -3.69 -11.12 29.76
N ASN A 14 -2.97 -10.85 30.85
CA ASN A 14 -2.12 -9.68 30.93
C ASN A 14 -0.76 -9.98 30.26
N ILE A 15 -0.43 -9.28 29.19
CA ILE A 15 0.83 -9.51 28.47
C ILE A 15 2.10 -9.21 29.31
N GLY A 16 1.97 -8.40 30.36
CA GLY A 16 3.07 -8.16 31.32
C GLY A 16 3.47 -9.40 32.12
N ASP A 17 2.58 -10.36 32.31
CA ASP A 17 2.85 -11.57 33.09
C ASP A 17 3.71 -12.60 32.34
N GLY A 18 3.84 -12.50 31.01
CA GLY A 18 4.64 -13.39 30.16
C GLY A 18 4.11 -13.46 28.73
N SER A 19 4.91 -14.05 27.86
CA SER A 19 4.49 -14.30 26.47
C SER A 19 3.29 -15.23 26.40
N ILE A 20 2.47 -15.03 25.36
CA ILE A 20 1.20 -15.74 25.19
C ILE A 20 1.23 -16.50 23.86
N THR A 21 0.88 -17.79 23.90
CA THR A 21 0.61 -18.59 22.70
C THR A 21 -0.88 -18.93 22.65
N ILE A 22 -1.52 -18.67 21.52
CA ILE A 22 -2.95 -18.86 21.26
C ILE A 22 -3.08 -19.81 20.09
N GLU A 23 -3.63 -21.00 20.31
CA GLU A 23 -3.80 -22.06 19.31
C GLU A 23 -5.30 -22.31 19.08
N ALA A 24 -5.82 -22.18 17.85
CA ALA A 24 -7.21 -22.49 17.53
C ALA A 24 -7.49 -24.00 17.70
N ASN A 25 -8.64 -24.33 18.32
CA ASN A 25 -9.06 -25.70 18.56
C ASN A 25 -9.92 -26.30 17.40
N GLY A 26 -10.45 -25.45 16.48
CA GLY A 26 -11.36 -25.88 15.40
C GLY A 26 -12.78 -26.13 15.85
N ASP A 27 -13.21 -25.52 16.96
CA ASP A 27 -14.58 -25.54 17.46
C ASP A 27 -15.03 -24.12 17.93
N GLY A 28 -14.41 -23.07 17.36
CA GLY A 28 -14.65 -21.69 17.72
C GLY A 28 -13.97 -21.27 19.04
N THR A 29 -13.17 -22.14 19.64
CA THR A 29 -12.42 -21.84 20.87
C THR A 29 -10.91 -21.89 20.62
N ALA A 30 -10.12 -21.37 21.56
CA ALA A 30 -8.69 -21.44 21.53
C ALA A 30 -8.12 -22.08 22.80
N LYS A 31 -6.97 -22.71 22.64
CA LYS A 31 -6.06 -23.07 23.74
C LYS A 31 -5.10 -21.90 23.92
N VAL A 32 -5.08 -21.35 25.11
CA VAL A 32 -4.19 -20.25 25.48
C VAL A 32 -3.16 -20.70 26.52
N THR A 33 -1.89 -20.47 26.21
CA THR A 33 -0.77 -20.79 27.10
C THR A 33 -0.03 -19.51 27.47
N GLN A 34 0.08 -19.23 28.77
CA GLN A 34 0.90 -18.15 29.32
C GLN A 34 1.71 -18.67 30.50
N ASN A 35 3.03 -18.66 30.38
CA ASN A 35 3.94 -19.30 31.34
C ASN A 35 3.63 -20.80 31.53
N GLU A 36 3.34 -21.22 32.76
CA GLU A 36 2.92 -22.58 33.09
C GLU A 36 1.38 -22.77 33.11
N THR A 37 0.62 -21.69 32.88
CA THR A 37 -0.83 -21.72 32.88
C THR A 37 -1.35 -22.05 31.47
N VAL A 38 -2.22 -23.04 31.39
CA VAL A 38 -2.88 -23.44 30.15
C VAL A 38 -4.40 -23.39 30.35
N ASN A 39 -5.08 -22.61 29.49
CA ASN A 39 -6.52 -22.66 29.33
C ASN A 39 -6.81 -23.42 28.02
N GLU A 40 -7.34 -24.62 28.13
CA GLU A 40 -7.57 -25.51 27.00
C GLU A 40 -8.76 -25.07 26.11
N LYS A 41 -9.66 -24.24 26.62
CA LYS A 41 -10.86 -23.78 25.91
C LYS A 41 -11.26 -22.38 26.34
N ASP A 42 -10.92 -21.40 25.52
CA ASP A 42 -11.33 -20.03 25.64
C ASP A 42 -12.15 -19.64 24.40
N ASP A 43 -13.34 -19.11 24.57
CA ASP A 43 -14.23 -18.72 23.49
C ASP A 43 -14.24 -17.20 23.21
N ASP A 44 -13.49 -16.42 24.02
CA ASP A 44 -13.35 -14.97 23.85
C ASP A 44 -12.00 -14.50 24.44
N VAL A 45 -10.94 -14.71 23.66
CA VAL A 45 -9.56 -14.42 24.08
C VAL A 45 -9.32 -12.91 24.12
N ILE A 46 -9.07 -12.36 25.30
CA ILE A 46 -8.73 -10.95 25.50
C ILE A 46 -7.28 -10.83 25.99
N VAL A 47 -6.40 -10.23 25.20
CA VAL A 47 -5.05 -9.87 25.63
C VAL A 47 -5.02 -8.41 26.04
N LYS A 48 -4.68 -8.17 27.30
CA LYS A 48 -4.65 -6.84 27.90
C LYS A 48 -3.22 -6.37 28.16
N GLY A 49 -2.98 -5.09 27.94
CA GLY A 49 -1.75 -4.41 28.30
C GLY A 49 -1.51 -4.35 29.81
N SER A 50 -0.25 -4.28 30.20
CA SER A 50 0.15 -4.14 31.62
C SER A 50 0.12 -2.69 32.12
N GLY A 51 -0.10 -1.72 31.22
CA GLY A 51 0.08 -0.29 31.48
C GLY A 51 1.54 0.19 31.32
N GLU A 52 2.44 -0.73 31.00
CA GLU A 52 3.87 -0.47 30.69
C GLU A 52 4.29 -1.28 29.48
N THR A 53 5.30 -0.80 28.74
CA THR A 53 5.86 -1.53 27.60
C THR A 53 6.51 -2.84 28.06
N THR A 54 6.24 -3.92 27.34
CA THR A 54 6.82 -5.24 27.63
C THR A 54 7.60 -5.81 26.44
N SER A 55 8.52 -6.74 26.70
CA SER A 55 9.20 -7.53 25.68
C SER A 55 8.59 -8.93 25.45
N ASN A 56 7.48 -9.22 26.11
CA ASN A 56 6.73 -10.45 25.90
C ASN A 56 6.03 -10.39 24.53
N VAL A 57 5.79 -11.54 23.91
CA VAL A 57 5.21 -11.63 22.56
C VAL A 57 3.90 -12.41 22.58
N ILE A 58 3.07 -12.16 21.57
CA ILE A 58 1.83 -12.89 21.30
C ILE A 58 2.05 -13.71 20.04
N GLU A 59 1.90 -15.01 20.13
CA GLU A 59 1.97 -15.95 19.00
C GLU A 59 0.60 -16.58 18.79
N VAL A 60 0.02 -16.39 17.59
CA VAL A 60 -1.30 -16.90 17.22
C VAL A 60 -1.13 -17.94 16.13
N ILE A 61 -1.71 -19.11 16.32
CA ILE A 61 -1.63 -20.24 15.40
C ILE A 61 -3.05 -20.71 15.11
N ASN A 62 -3.52 -20.48 13.89
CA ASN A 62 -4.82 -21.00 13.44
C ASN A 62 -4.64 -21.93 12.25
N ASN A 63 -4.64 -23.24 12.49
CA ASN A 63 -4.60 -24.28 11.46
C ASN A 63 -5.97 -24.93 11.25
N THR A 64 -7.04 -24.24 11.55
CA THR A 64 -8.44 -24.75 11.48
C THR A 64 -9.22 -24.00 10.42
N GLU A 65 -10.40 -24.51 10.07
CA GLU A 65 -11.31 -23.82 9.14
C GLU A 65 -12.17 -22.74 9.81
N ASP A 66 -12.17 -22.69 11.16
CA ASP A 66 -12.91 -21.68 11.92
C ASP A 66 -12.10 -20.40 12.07
N ASP A 67 -12.77 -19.25 11.99
CA ASP A 67 -12.15 -17.94 12.30
C ASP A 67 -11.81 -17.86 13.80
N LEU A 68 -10.61 -17.42 14.12
CA LEU A 68 -10.15 -17.18 15.47
C LEU A 68 -10.18 -15.69 15.80
N LYS A 69 -11.08 -15.25 16.69
CA LYS A 69 -11.16 -13.86 17.15
C LYS A 69 -10.33 -13.65 18.42
N ILE A 70 -9.54 -12.58 18.45
CA ILE A 70 -8.71 -12.15 19.57
C ILE A 70 -8.87 -10.65 19.77
N THR A 71 -9.13 -10.22 20.99
CA THR A 71 -9.20 -8.81 21.35
C THR A 71 -7.87 -8.34 21.93
N LEU A 72 -7.31 -7.25 21.39
CA LEU A 72 -6.18 -6.52 21.96
C LEU A 72 -6.71 -5.29 22.70
N SER A 73 -6.39 -5.15 23.98
CA SER A 73 -6.83 -4.03 24.82
C SER A 73 -5.65 -3.36 25.49
N ASP A 74 -5.29 -2.15 25.04
CA ASP A 74 -4.19 -1.32 25.57
C ASP A 74 -2.84 -2.04 25.62
N VAL A 75 -2.52 -2.86 24.60
CA VAL A 75 -1.29 -3.66 24.52
C VAL A 75 -0.13 -2.79 24.04
N ASP A 76 1.02 -2.82 24.77
CA ASP A 76 2.25 -2.13 24.39
C ASP A 76 3.44 -3.10 24.45
N ILE A 77 3.96 -3.47 23.26
CA ILE A 77 5.05 -4.46 23.11
C ILE A 77 6.19 -3.88 22.28
N ALA A 78 7.41 -3.92 22.82
CA ALA A 78 8.63 -3.55 22.13
C ALA A 78 9.82 -4.39 22.63
N ASP A 79 10.98 -4.26 21.99
CA ASP A 79 12.25 -4.93 22.38
C ASP A 79 12.17 -6.45 22.52
N THR A 80 11.46 -7.10 21.62
CA THR A 80 11.10 -8.53 21.66
C THR A 80 12.23 -9.50 21.31
N LYS A 81 13.47 -9.02 21.26
CA LYS A 81 14.70 -9.82 21.03
C LYS A 81 14.70 -10.59 19.70
N GLY A 82 14.28 -9.93 18.63
CA GLY A 82 14.29 -10.48 17.27
C GLY A 82 13.02 -11.21 16.85
N LYS A 83 11.95 -11.10 17.63
CA LYS A 83 10.62 -11.64 17.29
C LYS A 83 9.64 -10.52 16.91
N ALA A 84 8.57 -10.87 16.21
CA ALA A 84 7.43 -10.01 16.08
C ALA A 84 6.70 -9.86 17.43
N PRO A 85 6.24 -8.67 17.80
CA PRO A 85 5.40 -8.47 19.01
C PRO A 85 4.13 -9.31 18.98
N LEU A 86 3.47 -9.33 17.81
CA LEU A 86 2.34 -10.19 17.51
C LEU A 86 2.59 -10.87 16.16
N SER A 87 2.59 -12.19 16.15
CA SER A 87 2.66 -13.01 14.95
C SER A 87 1.40 -13.85 14.79
N VAL A 88 0.88 -13.89 13.57
CA VAL A 88 -0.26 -14.72 13.18
C VAL A 88 0.18 -15.69 12.09
N SER A 89 -0.05 -16.99 12.29
CA SER A 89 0.34 -18.06 11.39
C SER A 89 -0.74 -19.13 11.24
N GLY A 90 -0.57 -19.98 10.24
CA GLY A 90 -1.45 -21.11 9.95
C GLY A 90 -2.43 -20.84 8.82
N THR A 91 -3.24 -21.87 8.50
CA THR A 91 -4.11 -21.91 7.32
C THR A 91 -5.50 -21.32 7.53
N GLY A 92 -5.89 -21.08 8.77
CA GLY A 92 -7.19 -20.52 9.13
C GLY A 92 -7.16 -19.00 9.25
N ASP A 93 -8.33 -18.41 9.12
CA ASP A 93 -8.54 -16.97 9.25
C ASP A 93 -8.44 -16.53 10.71
N THR A 94 -7.92 -15.34 10.93
CA THR A 94 -7.76 -14.77 12.27
C THR A 94 -8.20 -13.32 12.27
N THR A 95 -9.07 -12.98 13.22
CA THR A 95 -9.57 -11.63 13.41
C THR A 95 -8.98 -11.01 14.68
N ILE A 96 -8.37 -9.84 14.54
CA ILE A 96 -7.90 -9.00 15.65
C ILE A 96 -8.91 -7.87 15.85
N GLU A 97 -9.61 -7.90 16.97
CA GLU A 97 -10.45 -6.80 17.47
C GLU A 97 -9.58 -5.82 18.24
N LEU A 98 -9.66 -4.54 17.91
CA LEU A 98 -8.94 -3.48 18.63
C LEU A 98 -9.82 -2.87 19.71
N ASP A 99 -9.29 -2.75 20.92
CA ASP A 99 -9.87 -2.02 22.04
C ASP A 99 -8.81 -1.14 22.69
N GLY A 100 -9.09 0.14 22.90
CA GLY A 100 -8.11 1.09 23.42
C GLY A 100 -6.92 1.33 22.50
N ASN A 101 -5.75 1.64 23.07
CA ASN A 101 -4.56 2.03 22.32
C ASN A 101 -3.54 0.90 22.31
N ASN A 102 -3.27 0.34 21.16
CA ASN A 102 -2.33 -0.77 21.00
C ASN A 102 -1.07 -0.32 20.24
N SER A 103 0.09 -0.73 20.73
CA SER A 103 1.41 -0.40 20.14
C SER A 103 2.26 -1.66 20.01
N LEU A 104 2.72 -1.93 18.79
CA LEU A 104 3.48 -3.12 18.43
C LEU A 104 4.75 -2.71 17.68
N THR A 105 5.90 -2.72 18.35
CA THR A 105 7.19 -2.41 17.73
C THR A 105 8.01 -3.67 17.51
N GLY A 106 8.24 -4.02 16.25
CA GLY A 106 9.05 -5.16 15.83
C GLY A 106 10.48 -5.08 16.29
N SER A 107 11.14 -6.22 16.34
CA SER A 107 12.54 -6.35 16.70
C SER A 107 13.26 -7.31 15.75
N GLY A 108 14.53 -7.06 15.46
CA GLY A 108 15.25 -7.86 14.47
C GLY A 108 14.71 -7.63 13.06
N TRP A 109 14.27 -8.66 12.39
CA TRP A 109 13.81 -8.62 11.00
C TRP A 109 12.30 -8.86 10.88
N SER A 110 11.56 -8.49 11.90
CA SER A 110 10.12 -8.76 12.00
C SER A 110 9.26 -7.55 11.65
N ALA A 111 8.01 -7.82 11.31
CA ALA A 111 6.97 -6.81 11.26
C ALA A 111 6.51 -6.39 12.68
N GLY A 112 5.81 -5.29 12.78
CA GLY A 112 5.13 -4.88 14.02
C GLY A 112 3.97 -5.83 14.33
N LEU A 113 3.08 -6.05 13.38
CA LEU A 113 2.11 -7.15 13.35
C LEU A 113 2.46 -8.03 12.16
N GLU A 114 2.91 -9.26 12.44
CA GLU A 114 3.45 -10.13 11.41
C GLU A 114 2.42 -11.15 10.91
N ARG A 115 2.16 -11.13 9.61
CA ARG A 115 1.41 -12.13 8.86
C ARG A 115 2.17 -12.45 7.59
N ASN A 116 2.93 -13.52 7.58
CA ASN A 116 3.66 -13.98 6.42
C ASN A 116 2.77 -14.87 5.53
N GLU A 117 2.96 -14.79 4.21
CA GLU A 117 2.41 -15.77 3.28
C GLU A 117 3.03 -17.15 3.57
N GLU A 118 2.19 -18.16 3.66
CA GLU A 118 2.58 -19.55 3.81
C GLU A 118 2.21 -20.35 2.55
N LYS A 119 3.08 -21.27 2.14
CA LYS A 119 2.89 -22.12 0.96
C LYS A 119 3.02 -23.58 1.31
N ASP A 120 2.19 -24.41 0.65
CA ASP A 120 2.32 -25.86 0.70
C ASP A 120 3.53 -26.36 -0.11
N ALA A 121 3.77 -27.66 -0.06
CA ALA A 121 4.87 -28.29 -0.79
C ALA A 121 4.75 -28.18 -2.33
N ALA A 122 3.57 -27.87 -2.85
CA ALA A 122 3.31 -27.65 -4.27
C ALA A 122 3.46 -26.16 -4.67
N GLY A 123 3.68 -25.27 -3.68
CA GLY A 123 3.84 -23.83 -3.88
C GLY A 123 2.54 -23.03 -3.89
N ASN A 124 1.41 -23.67 -3.53
CA ASN A 124 0.13 -22.96 -3.40
C ASN A 124 0.11 -22.19 -2.09
N VAL A 125 -0.44 -20.96 -2.13
CA VAL A 125 -0.69 -20.17 -0.92
C VAL A 125 -1.74 -20.89 -0.08
N VAL A 126 -1.43 -21.14 1.18
CA VAL A 126 -2.29 -21.82 2.15
C VAL A 126 -2.51 -20.99 3.41
N SER A 127 -1.86 -19.85 3.55
CA SER A 127 -2.08 -18.95 4.68
C SER A 127 -3.52 -18.44 4.72
N GLY A 128 -4.18 -18.48 5.87
CA GLY A 128 -5.45 -17.83 6.08
C GLY A 128 -5.33 -16.31 6.10
N LYS A 129 -6.44 -15.62 6.13
CA LYS A 129 -6.53 -14.16 6.15
C LYS A 129 -6.34 -13.59 7.56
N LEU A 130 -5.67 -12.45 7.66
CA LEU A 130 -5.67 -11.61 8.87
C LEU A 130 -6.64 -10.47 8.69
N THR A 131 -7.68 -10.42 9.54
CA THR A 131 -8.61 -9.28 9.61
C THR A 131 -8.30 -8.42 10.83
N ILE A 132 -8.21 -7.10 10.65
CA ILE A 132 -8.10 -6.11 11.73
C ILE A 132 -9.39 -5.30 11.72
N GLN A 133 -10.08 -5.26 12.85
CA GLN A 133 -11.35 -4.57 13.00
C GLN A 133 -11.46 -3.80 14.32
N ASP A 134 -12.47 -2.95 14.41
CA ASP A 134 -12.81 -2.16 15.59
C ASP A 134 -14.32 -1.94 15.60
N GLU A 135 -15.06 -2.91 16.14
CA GLU A 135 -16.53 -2.90 16.15
C GLU A 135 -17.10 -1.78 17.04
N ASN A 136 -16.42 -1.49 18.14
CA ASN A 136 -16.87 -0.50 19.12
C ASN A 136 -16.37 0.93 18.84
N LYS A 137 -15.50 1.11 17.83
CA LYS A 137 -14.95 2.38 17.34
C LYS A 137 -14.13 3.15 18.38
N ASN A 138 -13.41 2.44 19.24
CA ASN A 138 -12.53 3.02 20.25
C ASN A 138 -11.09 2.52 20.13
N GLY A 139 -10.82 1.62 19.16
CA GLY A 139 -9.54 0.94 18.99
C GLY A 139 -8.57 1.67 18.07
N SER A 140 -7.30 1.64 18.47
CA SER A 140 -6.19 2.08 17.64
C SER A 140 -5.05 1.08 17.66
N LEU A 141 -4.26 1.06 16.57
CA LEU A 141 -3.06 0.27 16.45
C LEU A 141 -1.94 1.11 15.85
N GLU A 142 -0.84 1.24 16.57
CA GLU A 142 0.43 1.70 16.05
C GLU A 142 1.34 0.47 15.85
N ALA A 143 1.74 0.19 14.60
CA ALA A 143 2.57 -0.96 14.26
C ALA A 143 3.82 -0.52 13.52
N THR A 144 4.99 -0.82 14.06
CA THR A 144 6.28 -0.44 13.48
C THR A 144 7.13 -1.68 13.22
N GLY A 145 7.55 -1.88 11.97
CA GLY A 145 8.50 -2.93 11.59
C GLY A 145 9.93 -2.61 12.01
N ASN A 146 10.81 -3.59 11.86
CA ASN A 146 12.24 -3.43 12.11
C ASN A 146 13.07 -4.14 11.03
N TYR A 147 14.20 -3.59 10.63
CA TYR A 147 15.17 -4.14 9.64
C TYR A 147 14.55 -4.79 8.39
N GLY A 148 13.67 -4.06 7.71
CA GLY A 148 12.98 -4.53 6.51
C GLY A 148 11.65 -5.24 6.79
N GLY A 149 11.21 -5.34 8.03
CA GLY A 149 9.84 -5.77 8.34
C GLY A 149 8.83 -4.68 8.00
N ALA A 150 7.65 -5.09 7.57
CA ALA A 150 6.50 -4.19 7.40
C ALA A 150 6.02 -3.65 8.75
N GLY A 151 5.26 -2.55 8.76
CA GLY A 151 4.50 -2.16 9.96
C GLY A 151 3.47 -3.25 10.28
N ILE A 152 2.62 -3.57 9.30
CA ILE A 152 1.66 -4.67 9.34
C ILE A 152 1.87 -5.53 8.10
N GLY A 153 2.18 -6.82 8.26
CA GLY A 153 2.32 -7.76 7.15
C GLY A 153 3.56 -8.63 7.18
N GLY A 154 4.35 -8.63 6.11
CA GLY A 154 5.51 -9.50 5.98
C GLY A 154 6.71 -9.09 6.84
N GLY A 155 7.37 -10.05 7.46
CA GLY A 155 8.74 -9.88 7.95
C GLY A 155 9.71 -9.65 6.78
N ASN A 156 10.96 -9.31 7.07
CA ASN A 156 11.96 -9.10 6.01
C ASN A 156 12.09 -10.34 5.09
N LEU A 157 12.15 -10.12 3.77
CA LEU A 157 12.18 -11.17 2.73
C LEU A 157 10.89 -12.02 2.65
N LYS A 158 9.77 -11.52 3.18
CA LYS A 158 8.50 -12.24 3.18
C LYS A 158 7.40 -11.45 2.47
N ASN A 159 6.61 -12.18 1.69
CA ASN A 159 5.33 -11.67 1.25
C ASN A 159 4.41 -11.52 2.47
N SER A 160 3.52 -10.55 2.46
CA SER A 160 2.42 -10.58 3.42
C SER A 160 1.48 -11.73 3.07
N GLY A 161 0.88 -12.32 4.08
CA GLY A 161 -0.38 -13.04 3.87
C GLY A 161 -1.47 -12.06 3.43
N GLU A 162 -2.68 -12.56 3.20
CA GLU A 162 -3.83 -11.69 2.95
C GLU A 162 -4.16 -10.88 4.19
N ILE A 163 -4.20 -9.54 4.04
CA ILE A 163 -4.52 -8.59 5.12
C ILE A 163 -5.82 -7.87 4.76
N GLU A 164 -6.78 -7.87 5.67
CA GLU A 164 -8.01 -7.10 5.59
C GLU A 164 -8.13 -6.13 6.77
N ILE A 165 -8.44 -4.84 6.50
CA ILE A 165 -8.71 -3.85 7.54
C ILE A 165 -10.13 -3.34 7.34
N THR A 166 -10.99 -3.56 8.33
CA THR A 166 -12.39 -3.17 8.29
C THR A 166 -12.73 -2.04 9.26
N GLY A 167 -11.81 -1.68 10.17
CA GLY A 167 -12.02 -0.62 11.15
C GLY A 167 -10.76 -0.23 11.92
N GLY A 168 -10.91 0.71 12.83
CA GLY A 168 -9.87 1.20 13.72
C GLY A 168 -9.09 2.42 13.18
N THR A 169 -8.31 3.02 14.08
CA THR A 169 -7.33 4.04 13.72
C THR A 169 -5.95 3.39 13.65
N ILE A 170 -5.44 3.21 12.44
CA ILE A 170 -4.21 2.45 12.17
C ILE A 170 -3.08 3.39 11.76
N THR A 171 -1.95 3.30 12.45
CA THR A 171 -0.69 3.88 12.02
C THR A 171 0.32 2.77 11.82
N ALA A 172 0.76 2.56 10.59
CA ALA A 172 1.70 1.49 10.24
C ALA A 172 2.95 2.06 9.58
N THR A 173 4.12 1.71 10.11
CA THR A 173 5.41 2.17 9.60
C THR A 173 6.32 0.98 9.31
N GLY A 174 6.71 0.83 8.05
CA GLY A 174 7.73 -0.13 7.64
C GLY A 174 9.13 0.35 8.02
N ALA A 175 10.07 -0.57 8.12
CA ALA A 175 11.47 -0.24 8.37
C ALA A 175 12.33 -0.51 7.15
N LEU A 176 13.30 0.35 6.89
CA LEU A 176 14.20 0.29 5.73
C LEU A 176 13.43 0.12 4.41
N ASP A 177 13.29 -1.11 3.93
CA ASP A 177 12.63 -1.49 2.70
C ASP A 177 11.29 -2.25 2.89
N GLY A 178 10.79 -2.34 4.13
CA GLY A 178 9.46 -2.88 4.40
C GLY A 178 8.33 -1.91 4.07
N ALA A 179 7.17 -2.42 3.64
CA ALA A 179 5.97 -1.60 3.45
C ALA A 179 5.42 -1.08 4.79
N GLY A 180 4.67 0.01 4.79
CA GLY A 180 3.85 0.40 5.94
C GLY A 180 2.83 -0.69 6.24
N ILE A 181 2.00 -1.04 5.25
CA ILE A 181 1.08 -2.18 5.29
C ILE A 181 1.31 -3.02 4.04
N GLY A 182 1.69 -4.30 4.20
CA GLY A 182 1.90 -5.23 3.09
C GLY A 182 3.19 -6.01 3.15
N GLY A 183 3.96 -6.03 2.07
CA GLY A 183 5.17 -6.86 1.94
C GLY A 183 6.33 -6.42 2.82
N GLY A 184 7.10 -7.37 3.30
CA GLY A 184 8.40 -7.10 3.90
C GLY A 184 9.44 -6.68 2.86
N GLY A 185 10.58 -6.20 3.32
CA GLY A 185 11.65 -5.70 2.47
C GLY A 185 12.25 -6.74 1.54
N SER A 186 13.11 -6.26 0.65
CA SER A 186 13.83 -7.09 -0.34
C SER A 186 12.90 -7.90 -1.27
N GLY A 187 11.77 -7.30 -1.66
CA GLY A 187 10.87 -7.81 -2.68
C GLY A 187 9.66 -8.59 -2.16
N GLY A 188 9.26 -8.40 -0.92
CA GLY A 188 8.03 -8.99 -0.40
C GLY A 188 6.78 -8.41 -1.06
N ASP A 189 5.90 -9.28 -1.54
CA ASP A 189 4.62 -8.90 -2.14
C ASP A 189 3.64 -8.45 -1.04
N GLY A 190 2.77 -7.49 -1.35
CA GLY A 190 1.69 -7.04 -0.47
C GLY A 190 0.32 -7.36 -1.05
N THR A 191 -0.52 -8.07 -0.27
CA THR A 191 -1.94 -8.31 -0.59
C THR A 191 -2.80 -7.70 0.51
N VAL A 192 -3.43 -6.56 0.21
CA VAL A 192 -4.09 -5.71 1.22
C VAL A 192 -5.47 -5.27 0.76
N THR A 193 -6.48 -5.50 1.60
CA THR A 193 -7.83 -4.98 1.43
C THR A 193 -8.18 -4.06 2.60
N ILE A 194 -8.67 -2.85 2.30
CA ILE A 194 -9.09 -1.88 3.32
C ILE A 194 -10.52 -1.45 2.98
N SER A 195 -11.46 -1.80 3.83
CA SER A 195 -12.89 -1.47 3.63
C SER A 195 -13.46 -0.50 4.68
N GLY A 196 -12.66 -0.18 5.70
CA GLY A 196 -13.02 0.78 6.75
C GLY A 196 -11.80 1.25 7.54
N GLY A 197 -12.04 2.10 8.54
CA GLY A 197 -11.01 2.66 9.40
C GLY A 197 -10.34 3.93 8.85
N ASN A 198 -9.47 4.52 9.69
CA ASN A 198 -8.63 5.67 9.35
C ASN A 198 -7.17 5.22 9.33
N ILE A 199 -6.53 5.27 8.18
CA ILE A 199 -5.24 4.63 7.93
C ILE A 199 -4.15 5.65 7.63
N THR A 200 -3.06 5.59 8.38
CA THR A 200 -1.79 6.24 8.07
C THR A 200 -0.74 5.16 7.85
N ALA A 201 -0.17 5.09 6.66
CA ALA A 201 0.81 4.07 6.31
C ALA A 201 2.07 4.67 5.69
N ARG A 202 3.22 4.36 6.25
CA ARG A 202 4.52 4.85 5.76
C ARG A 202 5.43 3.68 5.45
N GLY A 203 5.89 3.62 4.21
CA GLY A 203 6.94 2.70 3.80
C GLY A 203 8.27 3.04 4.45
N GLY A 204 9.06 2.03 4.68
CA GLY A 204 10.39 2.21 5.24
C GLY A 204 11.26 3.08 4.34
N SER A 205 12.09 3.90 4.92
CA SER A 205 12.99 4.82 4.23
C SER A 205 14.40 4.72 4.79
N SER A 206 15.36 5.15 3.98
CA SER A 206 16.77 5.26 4.33
C SER A 206 17.24 6.68 4.01
N ASP A 207 18.24 7.16 4.71
CA ASP A 207 18.89 8.44 4.43
C ASP A 207 19.58 8.47 3.05
N ASN A 208 19.74 7.32 2.40
CA ASN A 208 20.24 7.22 1.03
C ASN A 208 19.05 7.29 0.05
N PRO A 209 18.93 8.34 -0.78
CA PRO A 209 17.83 8.50 -1.73
C PRO A 209 17.77 7.40 -2.82
N ASN A 210 18.84 6.64 -3.00
CA ASN A 210 18.90 5.50 -3.90
C ASN A 210 18.72 4.15 -3.19
N ALA A 211 18.42 4.15 -1.89
CA ALA A 211 18.14 2.92 -1.19
C ALA A 211 16.79 2.35 -1.61
N ILE A 212 16.71 1.03 -1.61
CA ILE A 212 15.48 0.29 -1.77
C ILE A 212 14.63 0.55 -0.52
N CYS A 213 13.39 0.99 -0.71
CA CYS A 213 12.46 1.39 0.34
C CYS A 213 11.10 0.78 0.06
N GLY A 214 10.20 0.68 1.05
CA GLY A 214 8.88 0.07 0.89
C GLY A 214 7.81 1.05 0.43
N ALA A 215 6.69 0.53 -0.09
CA ALA A 215 5.49 1.31 -0.34
C ALA A 215 4.81 1.71 0.99
N GLY A 216 4.00 2.77 0.96
CA GLY A 216 3.14 3.07 2.10
C GLY A 216 2.15 1.92 2.34
N ILE A 217 1.38 1.56 1.29
CA ILE A 217 0.48 0.41 1.28
C ILE A 217 0.78 -0.42 0.03
N GLY A 218 1.17 -1.69 0.20
CA GLY A 218 1.41 -2.62 -0.90
C GLY A 218 2.73 -3.37 -0.82
N GLY A 219 3.58 -3.25 -1.85
CA GLY A 219 4.83 -4.03 -1.95
C GLY A 219 5.96 -3.51 -1.07
N GLY A 220 6.77 -4.41 -0.56
CA GLY A 220 8.07 -4.07 0.03
C GLY A 220 9.06 -3.61 -1.03
N GLY A 221 10.20 -3.09 -0.61
CA GLY A 221 11.24 -2.58 -1.48
C GLY A 221 11.84 -3.65 -2.41
N GLY A 222 12.49 -3.22 -3.46
CA GLY A 222 12.99 -4.11 -4.50
C GLY A 222 11.86 -4.52 -5.45
N PHE A 223 11.66 -5.79 -5.68
CA PHE A 223 10.69 -6.34 -6.64
C PHE A 223 9.30 -6.63 -6.03
N GLY A 224 8.92 -5.98 -4.92
CA GLY A 224 7.66 -6.24 -4.22
C GLY A 224 6.44 -5.83 -5.04
N ASN A 225 5.59 -6.81 -5.38
CA ASN A 225 4.33 -6.59 -6.06
C ASN A 225 3.27 -6.04 -5.10
N ALA A 226 2.23 -5.41 -5.66
CA ALA A 226 1.11 -4.93 -4.88
C ALA A 226 -0.21 -5.38 -5.48
N THR A 227 -1.05 -5.98 -4.66
CA THR A 227 -2.47 -6.17 -4.89
C THR A 227 -3.21 -5.45 -3.77
N VAL A 228 -3.78 -4.27 -4.09
CA VAL A 228 -4.39 -3.39 -3.09
C VAL A 228 -5.82 -3.06 -3.48
N THR A 229 -6.74 -3.33 -2.58
CA THR A 229 -8.15 -2.94 -2.72
C THR A 229 -8.54 -2.01 -1.57
N ILE A 230 -8.98 -0.79 -1.92
CA ILE A 230 -9.50 0.20 -0.95
C ILE A 230 -10.95 0.45 -1.34
N THR A 231 -11.89 0.17 -0.43
CA THR A 231 -13.32 0.18 -0.75
C THR A 231 -14.16 0.57 0.47
N GLY A 232 -15.48 0.43 0.37
CA GLY A 232 -16.38 0.74 1.48
C GLY A 232 -16.30 2.21 1.89
N ASP A 233 -16.18 2.46 3.17
CA ASP A 233 -16.02 3.79 3.77
C ASP A 233 -14.59 4.01 4.32
N ALA A 234 -13.60 3.31 3.77
CA ALA A 234 -12.21 3.43 4.17
C ALA A 234 -11.66 4.84 3.96
N VAL A 235 -10.87 5.33 4.92
CA VAL A 235 -10.19 6.61 4.82
C VAL A 235 -8.68 6.40 4.93
N ILE A 236 -7.96 6.66 3.85
CA ILE A 236 -6.51 6.72 3.87
C ILE A 236 -6.11 8.18 4.15
N GLU A 237 -5.75 8.47 5.39
CA GLU A 237 -5.31 9.80 5.80
C GLU A 237 -3.99 10.16 5.09
N GLU A 238 -3.06 9.22 5.12
CA GLU A 238 -1.75 9.34 4.48
C GLU A 238 -1.22 7.98 4.07
N ALA A 239 -0.72 7.86 2.86
CA ALA A 239 0.09 6.75 2.39
C ALA A 239 1.35 7.28 1.73
N THR A 240 2.51 7.06 2.34
CA THR A 240 3.79 7.59 1.86
C THR A 240 4.75 6.46 1.52
N GLY A 241 5.23 6.42 0.28
CA GLY A 241 6.28 5.52 -0.15
C GLY A 241 7.67 6.02 0.26
N GLY A 242 8.56 5.11 0.57
CA GLY A 242 9.98 5.42 0.72
C GLY A 242 10.68 5.44 -0.63
N GLY A 243 11.85 6.05 -0.72
CA GLY A 243 12.77 6.01 -1.88
C GLY A 243 12.09 5.98 -3.25
N GLY A 244 12.25 4.88 -3.97
CA GLY A 244 11.67 4.68 -5.30
C GLY A 244 10.28 4.05 -5.33
N CYS A 245 9.63 3.82 -4.19
CA CYS A 245 8.38 3.08 -4.09
C CYS A 245 7.13 3.97 -4.12
N ALA A 246 5.98 3.38 -4.46
CA ALA A 246 4.71 4.09 -4.50
C ALA A 246 4.17 4.44 -3.11
N GLY A 247 3.34 5.48 -3.02
CA GLY A 247 2.54 5.75 -1.81
C GLY A 247 1.55 4.61 -1.56
N ILE A 248 0.72 4.31 -2.56
CA ILE A 248 -0.13 3.12 -2.61
C ILE A 248 0.27 2.36 -3.86
N GLY A 249 0.80 1.15 -3.71
CA GLY A 249 1.19 0.33 -4.85
C GLY A 249 2.47 -0.46 -4.66
N SER A 250 3.27 -0.59 -5.70
CA SER A 250 4.39 -1.52 -5.73
C SER A 250 5.70 -0.93 -5.23
N GLY A 251 6.62 -1.85 -4.94
CA GLY A 251 8.01 -1.56 -4.67
C GLY A 251 8.75 -1.06 -5.91
N TYR A 252 10.07 -0.96 -5.78
CA TYR A 252 10.99 -0.47 -6.82
C TYR A 252 11.38 -1.62 -7.77
N TYR A 253 11.71 -1.33 -9.04
CA TYR A 253 12.07 -2.27 -10.11
C TYR A 253 10.97 -3.25 -10.55
N ASN A 254 10.61 -3.23 -11.82
CA ASN A 254 9.82 -4.23 -12.55
C ASN A 254 8.77 -5.02 -11.72
N SER A 255 8.16 -4.33 -10.77
CA SER A 255 7.14 -4.88 -9.88
C SER A 255 5.76 -4.81 -10.55
N LYS A 256 4.83 -5.66 -10.13
CA LYS A 256 3.43 -5.59 -10.57
C LYS A 256 2.61 -4.74 -9.62
N THR A 257 1.70 -3.97 -10.21
CA THR A 257 0.76 -3.10 -9.50
C THR A 257 -0.65 -3.45 -9.93
N ASP A 258 -1.50 -3.83 -8.98
CA ASP A 258 -2.93 -4.03 -9.19
C ASP A 258 -3.67 -3.33 -8.04
N ILE A 259 -4.24 -2.16 -8.36
CA ILE A 259 -4.89 -1.30 -7.36
C ILE A 259 -6.32 -1.04 -7.77
N THR A 260 -7.25 -1.24 -6.85
CA THR A 260 -8.65 -0.85 -6.98
C THR A 260 -9.05 0.06 -5.83
N ILE A 261 -9.56 1.26 -6.16
CA ILE A 261 -10.16 2.20 -5.20
C ILE A 261 -11.62 2.39 -5.61
N SER A 262 -12.55 2.02 -4.73
CA SER A 262 -13.97 1.94 -5.09
C SER A 262 -14.90 2.26 -3.90
N GLY A 263 -16.21 2.14 -4.10
CA GLY A 263 -17.18 2.45 -3.06
C GLY A 263 -17.21 3.93 -2.72
N ASN A 264 -17.22 4.26 -1.43
CA ASN A 264 -17.10 5.62 -0.91
C ASN A 264 -15.71 5.90 -0.32
N ALA A 265 -14.71 5.09 -0.66
CA ALA A 265 -13.37 5.22 -0.12
C ALA A 265 -12.75 6.59 -0.39
N VAL A 266 -12.02 7.12 0.58
CA VAL A 266 -11.34 8.42 0.49
C VAL A 266 -9.85 8.24 0.69
N VAL A 267 -9.05 8.61 -0.30
CA VAL A 267 -7.60 8.78 -0.17
C VAL A 267 -7.32 10.27 -0.05
N LYS A 268 -6.96 10.74 1.16
CA LYS A 268 -6.67 12.16 1.40
C LYS A 268 -5.30 12.56 0.88
N ASN A 269 -4.30 11.74 1.15
CA ASN A 269 -2.95 11.97 0.65
C ASN A 269 -2.24 10.66 0.32
N ALA A 270 -1.80 10.52 -0.91
CA ALA A 270 -0.93 9.44 -1.37
C ALA A 270 0.31 10.06 -2.01
N GLN A 271 1.48 9.84 -1.41
CA GLN A 271 2.73 10.40 -1.88
C GLN A 271 3.74 9.30 -2.23
N GLY A 272 4.22 9.33 -3.45
CA GLY A 272 5.32 8.49 -3.88
C GLY A 272 6.65 8.93 -3.27
N GLY A 273 7.54 7.99 -3.08
CA GLY A 273 8.96 8.26 -2.85
C GLY A 273 9.61 8.86 -4.10
N ALA A 274 10.90 9.14 -4.07
CA ALA A 274 11.62 9.93 -5.08
C ALA A 274 11.36 9.55 -6.55
N GLN A 275 11.07 8.28 -6.86
CA GLN A 275 10.79 7.80 -8.23
C GLN A 275 9.49 7.00 -8.31
N GLY A 276 8.72 6.94 -7.23
CA GLY A 276 7.46 6.21 -7.14
C GLY A 276 6.26 7.11 -7.40
N ALA A 277 5.18 6.54 -7.95
CA ALA A 277 3.90 7.20 -8.10
C ALA A 277 3.23 7.45 -6.74
N GLY A 278 2.37 8.47 -6.65
CA GLY A 278 1.48 8.63 -5.50
C GLY A 278 0.60 7.40 -5.33
N ILE A 279 -0.09 7.00 -6.40
CA ILE A 279 -0.89 5.78 -6.51
C ILE A 279 -0.47 5.05 -7.78
N GLY A 280 0.09 3.86 -7.65
CA GLY A 280 0.49 3.07 -8.81
C GLY A 280 1.83 2.38 -8.68
N GLY A 281 2.71 2.58 -9.67
CA GLY A 281 3.97 1.87 -9.75
C GLY A 281 5.12 2.56 -9.02
N GLY A 282 6.03 1.78 -8.48
CA GLY A 282 7.36 2.25 -8.12
C GLY A 282 8.23 2.50 -9.36
N GLY A 283 9.31 3.22 -9.17
CA GLY A 283 10.27 3.54 -10.22
C GLY A 283 11.15 2.37 -10.64
N GLY A 284 11.97 2.60 -11.63
CA GLY A 284 12.92 1.61 -12.13
C GLY A 284 14.24 2.20 -12.60
N GLY A 285 15.18 1.31 -12.89
CA GLY A 285 16.46 1.68 -13.48
C GLY A 285 16.49 1.40 -14.98
N LEU A 286 17.40 2.04 -15.70
CA LEU A 286 17.58 1.89 -17.16
C LEU A 286 17.75 0.45 -17.63
N SER A 287 18.25 -0.44 -16.80
CA SER A 287 18.45 -1.86 -17.12
C SER A 287 17.35 -2.79 -16.63
N THR A 288 16.49 -2.32 -15.74
CA THR A 288 15.47 -3.16 -15.06
C THR A 288 14.04 -2.79 -15.41
N GLY A 289 13.80 -1.58 -15.95
CA GLY A 289 12.47 -1.02 -16.13
C GLY A 289 11.80 -0.65 -14.80
N GLY A 290 10.69 0.06 -14.88
CA GLY A 290 9.83 0.39 -13.76
C GLY A 290 8.67 -0.59 -13.62
N SER A 291 7.75 -0.29 -12.74
CA SER A 291 6.60 -1.15 -12.45
C SER A 291 5.56 -1.15 -13.57
N ILE A 292 4.85 -2.28 -13.69
CA ILE A 292 3.78 -2.48 -14.68
C ILE A 292 2.47 -2.83 -13.97
N GLY A 293 1.32 -2.59 -14.62
CA GLY A 293 0.05 -3.05 -14.08
C GLY A 293 -1.12 -2.11 -14.28
N THR A 294 -2.04 -2.08 -13.32
CA THR A 294 -3.30 -1.35 -13.45
C THR A 294 -3.68 -0.62 -12.15
N VAL A 295 -4.17 0.60 -12.32
CA VAL A 295 -4.87 1.36 -11.27
C VAL A 295 -6.32 1.59 -11.74
N THR A 296 -7.28 1.17 -10.95
CA THR A 296 -8.71 1.40 -11.18
C THR A 296 -9.30 2.23 -10.06
N ILE A 297 -9.95 3.36 -10.41
CA ILE A 297 -10.66 4.23 -9.45
C ILE A 297 -12.10 4.36 -9.96
N THR A 298 -13.05 3.92 -9.16
CA THR A 298 -14.45 3.81 -9.62
C THR A 298 -15.47 4.12 -8.53
N ASP A 299 -16.76 4.00 -8.85
CA ASP A 299 -17.90 4.28 -7.98
C ASP A 299 -17.92 5.75 -7.51
N ASN A 300 -17.99 5.99 -6.21
CA ASN A 300 -17.92 7.31 -5.58
C ASN A 300 -16.56 7.58 -4.92
N ALA A 301 -15.53 6.82 -5.28
CA ALA A 301 -14.22 6.93 -4.67
C ALA A 301 -13.64 8.35 -4.83
N LYS A 302 -12.93 8.79 -3.82
CA LYS A 302 -12.34 10.12 -3.78
C LYS A 302 -10.84 10.06 -3.54
N VAL A 303 -10.07 10.69 -4.41
CA VAL A 303 -8.63 10.94 -4.22
C VAL A 303 -8.42 12.44 -4.11
N ASP A 304 -8.18 12.94 -2.88
CA ASP A 304 -7.99 14.36 -2.64
C ASP A 304 -6.64 14.86 -3.12
N ASN A 305 -5.60 14.03 -2.94
CA ASN A 305 -4.26 14.33 -3.42
C ASN A 305 -3.47 13.05 -3.68
N ALA A 306 -2.97 12.89 -4.90
CA ALA A 306 -1.99 11.88 -5.26
C ALA A 306 -0.79 12.59 -5.90
N THR A 307 0.37 12.54 -5.24
CA THR A 307 1.58 13.25 -5.69
C THR A 307 2.67 12.25 -6.02
N GLY A 308 3.20 12.33 -7.24
CA GLY A 308 4.37 11.57 -7.65
C GLY A 308 5.67 12.10 -7.04
N GLY A 309 6.63 11.23 -6.85
CA GLY A 309 8.02 11.63 -6.60
C GLY A 309 8.70 12.17 -7.85
N GLU A 310 9.97 12.55 -7.77
CA GLU A 310 10.74 13.05 -8.92
C GLU A 310 10.72 12.05 -10.08
N GLY A 311 10.27 12.46 -11.23
CA GLY A 311 10.11 11.61 -12.41
C GLY A 311 8.88 10.69 -12.40
N ALA A 312 8.03 10.71 -11.38
CA ALA A 312 6.90 9.80 -11.30
C ALA A 312 5.55 10.50 -11.49
N ALA A 313 4.55 9.74 -11.93
CA ALA A 313 3.19 10.23 -12.04
C ALA A 313 2.53 10.41 -10.67
N GLY A 314 1.56 11.32 -10.58
CA GLY A 314 0.67 11.38 -9.41
C GLY A 314 -0.13 10.08 -9.28
N ILE A 315 -0.79 9.68 -10.38
CA ILE A 315 -1.47 8.38 -10.49
C ILE A 315 -0.98 7.70 -11.77
N GLY A 316 -0.43 6.50 -11.66
CA GLY A 316 0.08 5.75 -12.81
C GLY A 316 1.45 5.14 -12.58
N SER A 317 2.40 5.37 -13.47
CA SER A 317 3.71 4.74 -13.35
C SER A 317 4.74 5.60 -12.60
N GLY A 318 5.66 4.92 -11.93
CA GLY A 318 6.94 5.51 -11.57
C GLY A 318 7.83 5.72 -12.80
N VAL A 319 9.08 6.09 -12.58
CA VAL A 319 10.10 6.25 -13.64
C VAL A 319 10.25 4.95 -14.43
N LEU A 320 10.24 5.03 -15.78
CA LEU A 320 10.39 3.89 -16.70
C LEU A 320 9.34 2.77 -16.53
N GLY A 321 8.16 3.09 -15.97
CA GLY A 321 7.09 2.12 -15.76
C GLY A 321 6.01 2.15 -16.84
N ASP A 322 5.13 1.16 -16.82
CA ASP A 322 3.98 1.04 -17.70
C ASP A 322 2.76 0.61 -16.89
N VAL A 323 1.97 1.59 -16.42
CA VAL A 323 0.78 1.37 -15.61
C VAL A 323 -0.43 1.98 -16.32
N THR A 324 -1.42 1.14 -16.59
CA THR A 324 -2.73 1.56 -17.13
C THR A 324 -3.58 2.16 -16.03
N VAL A 325 -4.22 3.32 -16.29
CA VAL A 325 -5.11 3.99 -15.33
C VAL A 325 -6.52 4.03 -15.87
N ASN A 326 -7.48 3.51 -15.10
CA ASN A 326 -8.91 3.54 -15.40
C ASN A 326 -9.67 4.32 -14.31
N ILE A 327 -10.37 5.40 -14.70
CA ILE A 327 -11.17 6.21 -13.79
C ILE A 327 -12.61 6.23 -14.33
N SER A 328 -13.57 5.82 -13.50
CA SER A 328 -14.96 5.66 -13.93
C SER A 328 -15.98 5.93 -12.82
N GLY A 329 -17.27 5.75 -13.10
CA GLY A 329 -18.35 5.99 -12.14
C GLY A 329 -18.53 7.48 -11.85
N ASN A 330 -18.59 7.85 -10.59
CA ASN A 330 -18.66 9.24 -10.09
C ASN A 330 -17.40 9.63 -9.31
N ALA A 331 -16.27 8.99 -9.60
CA ALA A 331 -15.03 9.22 -8.87
C ALA A 331 -14.55 10.67 -8.99
N THR A 332 -13.97 11.19 -7.89
CA THR A 332 -13.33 12.51 -7.85
C THR A 332 -11.84 12.34 -7.61
N VAL A 333 -11.01 12.87 -8.49
CA VAL A 333 -9.58 12.62 -8.49
C VAL A 333 -8.77 13.90 -8.68
N ASN A 334 -7.83 14.17 -7.77
CA ASN A 334 -6.77 15.16 -7.94
C ASN A 334 -5.42 14.47 -7.97
N ALA A 335 -4.60 14.75 -8.97
CA ALA A 335 -3.30 14.16 -9.14
C ALA A 335 -2.26 15.18 -9.63
N GLU A 336 -1.09 15.14 -9.06
CA GLU A 336 0.05 15.99 -9.38
C GLU A 336 1.28 15.12 -9.66
N GLY A 337 1.86 15.27 -10.86
CA GLY A 337 3.13 14.62 -11.20
C GLY A 337 4.30 15.24 -10.44
N GLY A 338 5.26 14.43 -10.05
CA GLY A 338 6.57 14.93 -9.66
C GLY A 338 7.30 15.54 -10.86
N ALA A 339 8.44 16.19 -10.65
CA ALA A 339 9.23 16.78 -11.74
C ALA A 339 9.40 15.76 -12.88
N ASN A 340 9.08 16.15 -14.11
CA ASN A 340 9.07 15.30 -15.32
C ASN A 340 7.99 14.20 -15.39
N GLY A 341 7.20 13.97 -14.35
CA GLY A 341 6.10 13.00 -14.34
C GLY A 341 4.78 13.60 -14.78
N ALA A 342 3.86 12.78 -15.31
CA ALA A 342 2.50 13.20 -15.60
C ALA A 342 1.66 13.34 -14.31
N GLY A 343 0.61 14.18 -14.34
CA GLY A 343 -0.39 14.15 -13.28
C GLY A 343 -1.05 12.77 -13.19
N ILE A 344 -1.59 12.30 -14.35
CA ILE A 344 -2.13 10.95 -14.49
C ILE A 344 -1.53 10.30 -15.73
N GLY A 345 -0.91 9.13 -15.56
CA GLY A 345 -0.34 8.32 -16.65
C GLY A 345 1.11 7.94 -16.45
N GLY A 346 2.00 8.39 -17.35
CA GLY A 346 3.41 7.99 -17.36
C GLY A 346 4.31 8.80 -16.42
N GLY A 347 5.28 8.14 -15.82
CA GLY A 347 6.45 8.80 -15.22
C GLY A 347 7.47 9.21 -16.31
N TYR A 348 8.66 9.68 -15.89
CA TYR A 348 9.78 10.01 -16.78
C TYR A 348 10.09 8.86 -17.73
N ALA A 349 10.25 9.17 -19.01
CA ALA A 349 10.47 8.22 -20.10
C ALA A 349 9.41 7.09 -20.18
N SER A 350 8.16 7.41 -19.84
CA SER A 350 7.04 6.47 -19.82
C SER A 350 5.81 7.02 -20.53
N ALA A 351 5.11 6.15 -21.26
CA ALA A 351 3.82 6.48 -21.87
C ALA A 351 2.69 6.46 -20.85
N GLY A 352 1.62 7.18 -21.14
CA GLY A 352 0.36 7.11 -20.39
C GLY A 352 -0.70 6.31 -21.15
N ASP A 353 -1.24 5.26 -20.54
CA ASP A 353 -2.46 4.58 -20.99
C ASP A 353 -3.58 4.90 -19.98
N VAL A 354 -4.45 5.83 -20.33
CA VAL A 354 -5.44 6.41 -19.41
C VAL A 354 -6.83 6.36 -20.03
N THR A 355 -7.78 5.79 -19.31
CA THR A 355 -9.20 5.83 -19.65
C THR A 355 -9.97 6.58 -18.55
N ILE A 356 -10.76 7.58 -18.93
CA ILE A 356 -11.63 8.35 -18.04
C ILE A 356 -13.04 8.33 -18.61
N GLU A 357 -13.99 7.83 -17.82
CA GLU A 357 -15.37 7.74 -18.27
C GLU A 357 -16.38 7.98 -17.12
N GLY A 358 -17.65 8.16 -17.47
CA GLY A 358 -18.72 8.35 -16.49
C GLY A 358 -18.83 9.78 -15.97
N GLY A 359 -19.51 9.95 -14.84
CA GLY A 359 -19.71 11.24 -14.17
C GLY A 359 -18.50 11.71 -13.35
N THR A 360 -17.29 11.30 -13.72
CA THR A 360 -16.06 11.59 -12.98
C THR A 360 -15.68 13.08 -13.00
N THR A 361 -15.05 13.52 -11.90
CA THR A 361 -14.40 14.85 -11.83
C THR A 361 -12.89 14.63 -11.63
N VAL A 362 -12.10 15.04 -12.62
CA VAL A 362 -10.64 14.79 -12.63
C VAL A 362 -9.88 16.10 -12.79
N LYS A 363 -8.95 16.34 -11.88
CA LYS A 363 -7.95 17.39 -11.99
C LYS A 363 -6.57 16.76 -12.00
N ALA A 364 -5.79 17.03 -13.05
CA ALA A 364 -4.46 16.49 -13.22
C ALA A 364 -3.47 17.59 -13.62
N GLU A 365 -2.35 17.66 -12.92
CA GLU A 365 -1.27 18.61 -13.19
C GLU A 365 0.05 17.87 -13.41
N GLY A 366 0.70 18.10 -14.53
CA GLY A 366 2.03 17.54 -14.82
C GLY A 366 3.12 18.28 -14.05
N GLY A 367 4.17 17.56 -13.70
CA GLY A 367 5.30 18.10 -12.98
C GLY A 367 6.16 19.04 -13.81
N VAL A 368 6.86 19.95 -13.14
CA VAL A 368 7.87 20.85 -13.75
C VAL A 368 8.91 20.01 -14.50
N GLY A 369 9.39 20.50 -15.62
CA GLY A 369 10.27 19.73 -16.51
C GLY A 369 9.54 19.11 -17.70
N GLY A 370 8.18 19.24 -17.76
CA GLY A 370 7.42 18.94 -18.95
C GLY A 370 6.57 17.69 -18.90
N GLY A 371 6.19 17.17 -17.74
CA GLY A 371 5.19 16.12 -17.63
C GLY A 371 3.83 16.55 -18.19
N ALA A 372 3.06 15.64 -18.81
CA ALA A 372 1.70 15.96 -19.23
C ALA A 372 0.75 16.08 -18.01
N GLY A 373 -0.33 16.84 -18.13
CA GLY A 373 -1.41 16.77 -17.14
C GLY A 373 -2.00 15.35 -17.12
N ILE A 374 -2.43 14.85 -18.31
CA ILE A 374 -2.87 13.46 -18.49
C ILE A 374 -2.15 12.92 -19.72
N GLY A 375 -1.43 11.80 -19.58
CA GLY A 375 -0.67 11.16 -20.66
C GLY A 375 0.74 10.76 -20.25
N GLY A 376 1.74 11.11 -21.04
CA GLY A 376 3.13 10.70 -20.78
C GLY A 376 3.92 11.64 -19.90
N GLY A 377 4.94 11.12 -19.24
CA GLY A 377 6.00 11.92 -18.63
C GLY A 377 6.91 12.56 -19.68
N ALA A 378 7.86 13.38 -19.20
CA ALA A 378 8.88 13.97 -20.07
C ALA A 378 9.85 12.91 -20.62
N ASP A 379 10.57 13.28 -21.69
CA ASP A 379 11.64 12.49 -22.33
C ASP A 379 11.22 11.12 -22.86
N LEU A 380 9.95 10.99 -23.23
CA LEU A 380 9.48 9.82 -23.95
C LEU A 380 9.97 9.89 -25.40
N GLU A 381 10.97 9.08 -25.76
CA GLU A 381 11.29 8.81 -27.16
C GLU A 381 10.19 7.93 -27.75
N ALA A 382 9.29 8.56 -28.53
CA ALA A 382 8.18 7.85 -29.14
C ALA A 382 8.69 6.96 -30.30
N ASP A 383 8.74 5.68 -30.08
CA ASP A 383 8.70 4.69 -31.14
C ASP A 383 7.25 4.26 -31.47
N GLU A 384 7.07 3.34 -32.43
CA GLU A 384 5.72 2.92 -32.83
C GLU A 384 4.97 2.15 -31.72
N ASP A 385 5.68 1.62 -30.72
CA ASP A 385 5.15 0.80 -29.66
C ASP A 385 4.91 1.57 -28.34
N THR A 386 5.56 2.73 -28.15
CA THR A 386 5.46 3.58 -26.94
C THR A 386 4.63 4.84 -27.19
N GLN A 387 3.32 4.67 -27.44
CA GLN A 387 2.42 5.80 -27.69
C GLN A 387 1.51 6.08 -26.48
N ASN A 388 1.42 7.35 -26.11
CA ASN A 388 0.38 7.79 -25.17
C ASN A 388 -1.01 7.47 -25.73
N ARG A 389 -1.85 6.83 -24.93
CA ARG A 389 -3.22 6.56 -25.23
C ARG A 389 -4.12 7.14 -24.14
N VAL A 390 -4.84 8.19 -24.47
CA VAL A 390 -5.80 8.82 -23.56
C VAL A 390 -7.18 8.73 -24.16
N THR A 391 -8.11 8.09 -23.44
CA THR A 391 -9.50 7.94 -23.80
C THR A 391 -10.37 8.66 -22.77
N ILE A 392 -11.15 9.66 -23.22
CA ILE A 392 -12.12 10.37 -22.38
C ILE A 392 -13.47 10.25 -23.07
N ARG A 393 -14.44 9.62 -22.40
CA ARG A 393 -15.75 9.37 -23.00
C ARG A 393 -16.88 9.40 -21.97
N SER A 394 -18.07 9.76 -22.44
CA SER A 394 -19.30 9.60 -21.65
C SER A 394 -19.69 8.13 -21.52
N SER A 395 -20.35 7.79 -20.43
CA SER A 395 -20.99 6.49 -20.21
C SER A 395 -22.43 6.67 -19.72
N GLU A 396 -23.09 5.59 -19.30
CA GLU A 396 -24.43 5.67 -18.68
C GLU A 396 -24.42 6.48 -17.38
N ASP A 397 -23.27 6.52 -16.68
CA ASP A 397 -23.08 7.25 -15.42
C ASP A 397 -22.90 8.77 -15.64
N GLY A 398 -22.73 9.24 -16.87
CA GLY A 398 -22.59 10.65 -17.18
C GLY A 398 -21.42 10.98 -18.12
N SER A 399 -20.99 12.24 -18.05
CA SER A 399 -19.85 12.75 -18.82
C SER A 399 -18.76 13.26 -17.88
N PRO A 400 -17.49 12.94 -18.15
CA PRO A 400 -16.39 13.40 -17.33
C PRO A 400 -16.21 14.92 -17.33
N ASP A 401 -15.92 15.51 -16.16
CA ASP A 401 -15.40 16.87 -16.04
C ASP A 401 -13.89 16.78 -15.79
N VAL A 402 -13.10 17.15 -16.80
CA VAL A 402 -11.65 16.94 -16.78
C VAL A 402 -10.91 18.27 -16.94
N THR A 403 -10.09 18.59 -15.96
CA THR A 403 -9.11 19.67 -16.02
C THR A 403 -7.70 19.07 -16.04
N ALA A 404 -6.95 19.30 -17.10
CA ALA A 404 -5.60 18.82 -17.25
C ALA A 404 -4.64 19.96 -17.62
N VAL A 405 -3.58 20.13 -16.83
CA VAL A 405 -2.57 21.16 -16.99
C VAL A 405 -1.22 20.50 -17.16
N GLY A 406 -0.53 20.81 -18.25
CA GLY A 406 0.85 20.32 -18.47
C GLY A 406 1.86 21.04 -17.56
N GLY A 407 2.90 20.35 -17.19
CA GLY A 407 3.97 20.88 -16.35
C GLY A 407 4.71 22.04 -17.04
N ALA A 408 5.14 23.00 -16.24
CA ALA A 408 5.92 24.14 -16.72
C ALA A 408 7.32 23.69 -17.20
N PRO A 409 7.95 24.46 -18.11
CA PRO A 409 9.35 24.25 -18.44
C PRO A 409 10.25 24.34 -17.22
N GLU A 410 11.34 23.60 -17.20
CA GLU A 410 12.37 23.74 -16.18
C GLU A 410 13.22 24.99 -16.47
N PRO A 411 13.32 25.94 -15.51
CA PRO A 411 14.13 27.15 -15.70
C PRO A 411 15.62 26.85 -15.53
N GLY A 412 16.48 27.31 -16.46
CA GLY A 412 17.92 27.32 -16.32
C GLY A 412 18.41 28.48 -15.42
N GLU A 413 19.60 28.34 -14.84
CA GLU A 413 20.22 29.34 -13.95
C GLU A 413 20.44 30.71 -14.62
N ASP A 414 20.57 30.74 -15.94
CA ASP A 414 20.77 31.92 -16.76
C ASP A 414 19.47 32.50 -17.37
N GLY A 415 18.30 31.94 -16.99
CA GLY A 415 16.99 32.30 -17.53
C GLY A 415 16.67 31.63 -18.87
N THR A 416 17.46 30.67 -19.30
CA THR A 416 17.10 29.77 -20.42
C THR A 416 16.09 28.70 -19.93
N GLU A 417 15.35 28.09 -20.86
CA GLU A 417 14.53 26.93 -20.57
C GLU A 417 15.36 25.67 -20.81
N LEU A 418 15.50 24.81 -19.77
CA LEU A 418 16.19 23.51 -19.88
C LEU A 418 15.29 22.44 -20.48
N SER A 419 13.97 22.61 -20.40
CA SER A 419 12.96 21.74 -21.00
C SER A 419 11.84 22.57 -21.62
N LYS A 420 10.92 21.94 -22.34
CA LYS A 420 9.66 22.54 -22.78
C LYS A 420 8.53 22.15 -21.85
N GLY A 421 7.44 22.95 -21.82
CA GLY A 421 6.27 22.59 -21.06
C GLY A 421 5.55 21.36 -21.64
N GLY A 422 4.96 20.56 -20.76
CA GLY A 422 4.15 19.39 -21.13
C GLY A 422 2.79 19.77 -21.70
N ALA A 423 2.13 18.83 -22.36
CA ALA A 423 0.77 19.03 -22.84
C ALA A 423 -0.23 18.92 -21.66
N GLY A 424 -1.36 19.64 -21.74
CA GLY A 424 -2.46 19.40 -20.82
C GLY A 424 -2.93 17.94 -20.92
N ILE A 425 -3.25 17.48 -22.15
CA ILE A 425 -3.55 16.08 -22.45
C ILE A 425 -2.65 15.64 -23.61
N GLY A 426 -1.88 14.57 -23.43
CA GLY A 426 -1.00 14.05 -24.48
C GLY A 426 0.39 13.66 -24.00
N SER A 427 1.42 14.09 -24.74
CA SER A 427 2.80 13.78 -24.41
C SER A 427 3.42 14.81 -23.47
N GLY A 428 4.33 14.37 -22.64
CA GLY A 428 5.27 15.25 -21.97
C GLY A 428 6.25 15.90 -22.97
N ALA A 429 7.08 16.81 -22.49
CA ALA A 429 8.11 17.47 -23.30
C ALA A 429 9.30 16.56 -23.52
N LEU A 430 9.96 16.72 -24.68
CA LEU A 430 11.29 16.15 -24.90
C LEU A 430 12.34 17.04 -24.22
N ILE A 431 13.25 16.43 -23.50
CA ILE A 431 14.43 17.10 -22.96
C ILE A 431 15.46 17.09 -24.10
N GLU A 432 15.83 18.27 -24.64
CA GLU A 432 16.81 18.34 -25.71
C GLU A 432 18.19 17.89 -25.21
N GLN A 433 18.69 16.78 -25.74
CA GLN A 433 20.13 16.61 -25.81
C GLN A 433 20.68 17.59 -26.87
N VAL A 434 21.69 18.37 -26.49
CA VAL A 434 22.38 19.32 -27.39
C VAL A 434 22.80 18.56 -28.63
N GLY A 435 22.08 18.71 -29.75
CA GLY A 435 22.41 18.16 -31.06
C GLY A 435 21.36 17.29 -31.76
N GLY A 436 20.18 17.02 -31.20
CA GLY A 436 19.16 16.18 -31.82
C GLY A 436 17.87 16.96 -32.23
N GLN A 437 17.19 16.50 -33.29
CA GLN A 437 15.90 17.07 -33.72
C GLN A 437 14.78 16.57 -32.79
N ALA A 438 14.00 17.48 -32.24
CA ALA A 438 12.82 17.16 -31.44
C ALA A 438 11.75 16.43 -32.29
N VAL A 439 11.36 15.23 -31.90
CA VAL A 439 10.20 14.51 -32.45
C VAL A 439 9.04 14.66 -31.47
N LEU A 440 7.99 15.38 -31.87
CA LEU A 440 6.76 15.49 -31.08
C LEU A 440 6.06 14.13 -31.02
N GLY A 441 5.89 13.58 -29.84
CA GLY A 441 5.14 12.34 -29.61
C GLY A 441 3.69 12.45 -30.13
N LYS A 442 3.17 11.38 -30.72
CA LYS A 442 1.81 11.32 -31.24
C LYS A 442 0.84 10.88 -30.14
N THR A 443 -0.19 11.67 -29.90
CA THR A 443 -1.32 11.32 -29.02
C THR A 443 -2.50 10.87 -29.88
N ARG A 444 -3.11 9.72 -29.53
CA ARG A 444 -4.37 9.29 -30.15
C ARG A 444 -5.52 9.65 -29.20
N PHE A 445 -6.52 10.34 -29.76
CA PHE A 445 -7.82 10.54 -29.11
C PHE A 445 -8.82 9.60 -29.78
N SER A 446 -9.58 8.84 -28.98
CA SER A 446 -10.76 8.12 -29.43
C SER A 446 -12.00 8.84 -28.89
N SER A 447 -12.89 9.26 -29.77
CA SER A 447 -14.22 9.82 -29.45
C SER A 447 -15.22 8.72 -29.23
#